data_2830a0f539c168ce509beec79134fdb8
#
_entry.id   2830a0f539c168ce509beec79134fdb8
#
_cell.length_a   1.000
_cell.length_b   1.000
_cell.length_c   1.000
_cell.angle_alpha   90.00
_cell.angle_beta   90.00
_cell.angle_gamma   90.00
#
_symmetry.space_group_name_H-M   'P 1'
#
loop_
_entity.id
_entity.type
_entity.pdbx_description
1 polymer ?
#
loop_
_entity_poly.entity_id
_entity_poly.type
_entity_poly.pdbx_seq_one_letter_code
_entity_poly.pdbx_strand_id
1 'polypeptide(L)'
;MKALYLLTLEWDTGMDADVDIHMLPPRGEPIFYQSRDVGCATLDRDNRGFIDTVIKLPDGSSTKVMSNKETIAIRCIEPGRYDMAANLYAYRLNNLTQGDRHDLGIKVHAEIVRLNPNVEPVFAKDVTLDWVGETINVVSFDMAQDASISLADPPLEPITAKYQQRKARGETP
;
A
#
# COMPACT_ATOMS: atom_id res chain seq x y z
N MET A 1 2.87 -7.77 -18.95
CA MET A 1 1.60 -8.44 -18.61
C MET A 1 0.66 -7.41 -18.04
N LYS A 2 -0.62 -7.39 -18.42
CA LYS A 2 -1.59 -6.42 -17.89
C LYS A 2 -1.93 -6.79 -16.43
N ALA A 3 -2.04 -5.80 -15.55
CA ALA A 3 -2.48 -6.04 -14.18
C ALA A 3 -3.95 -6.51 -14.16
N LEU A 4 -4.26 -7.38 -13.20
CA LEU A 4 -5.63 -7.82 -12.89
C LEU A 4 -6.30 -6.83 -11.93
N TYR A 5 -5.53 -6.41 -10.90
CA TYR A 5 -5.97 -5.48 -9.87
C TYR A 5 -4.90 -4.43 -9.60
N LEU A 6 -5.35 -3.23 -9.25
CA LEU A 6 -4.53 -2.18 -8.63
C LEU A 6 -5.04 -1.92 -7.21
N LEU A 7 -4.12 -1.91 -6.26
CA LEU A 7 -4.33 -1.45 -4.89
C LEU A 7 -3.63 -0.12 -4.75
N THR A 8 -4.33 0.90 -4.29
CA THR A 8 -3.77 2.25 -4.18
C THR A 8 -3.99 2.84 -2.81
N LEU A 9 -3.03 3.63 -2.35
CA LEU A 9 -3.19 4.61 -1.29
C LEU A 9 -2.97 5.99 -1.88
N GLU A 10 -3.83 6.95 -1.52
CA GLU A 10 -3.71 8.34 -1.94
C GLU A 10 -3.98 9.25 -0.74
N TRP A 11 -3.15 10.27 -0.54
CA TRP A 11 -3.29 11.23 0.56
C TRP A 11 -3.08 12.66 0.08
N ASP A 12 -3.43 13.64 0.95
CA ASP A 12 -3.41 15.04 0.61
C ASP A 12 -2.01 15.48 0.09
N THR A 13 -2.00 16.06 -1.09
CA THR A 13 -0.79 16.56 -1.76
C THR A 13 -0.16 17.76 -1.03
N GLY A 14 -0.89 18.43 -0.15
CA GLY A 14 -0.40 19.51 0.70
C GLY A 14 0.43 19.03 1.91
N MET A 15 0.41 17.73 2.20
CA MET A 15 1.11 17.15 3.34
C MET A 15 2.44 16.52 2.91
N ASP A 16 3.52 16.86 3.61
CA ASP A 16 4.84 16.22 3.44
C ASP A 16 4.90 14.93 4.28
N ALA A 17 3.97 14.03 3.98
CA ALA A 17 3.84 12.72 4.57
C ALA A 17 4.33 11.65 3.59
N ASP A 18 5.06 10.68 4.12
CA ASP A 18 5.50 9.48 3.42
C ASP A 18 4.65 8.31 3.92
N VAL A 19 3.67 7.92 3.11
CA VAL A 19 2.73 6.84 3.44
C VAL A 19 3.01 5.65 2.55
N ASP A 20 3.44 4.56 3.17
CA ASP A 20 3.74 3.31 2.47
C ASP A 20 2.52 2.39 2.41
N ILE A 21 2.29 1.80 1.23
CA ILE A 21 1.38 0.67 1.09
C ILE A 21 2.11 -0.63 1.43
N HIS A 22 1.54 -1.39 2.37
CA HIS A 22 2.02 -2.72 2.69
C HIS A 22 0.98 -3.75 2.25
N MET A 23 1.42 -4.88 1.71
CA MET A 23 0.54 -6.00 1.40
C MET A 23 1.19 -7.32 1.77
N LEU A 24 0.44 -8.19 2.46
CA LEU A 24 0.82 -9.58 2.68
C LEU A 24 0.08 -10.45 1.66
N PRO A 25 0.79 -11.04 0.66
CA PRO A 25 0.17 -11.94 -0.31
C PRO A 25 -0.10 -13.32 0.31
N PRO A 26 -0.79 -14.23 -0.40
CA PRO A 26 -1.08 -15.59 0.08
C PRO A 26 0.19 -16.37 0.42
N ARG A 27 1.26 -16.13 -0.34
CA ARG A 27 2.58 -16.76 -0.18
C ARG A 27 3.67 -15.71 -0.21
N GLY A 28 4.83 -16.06 0.37
CA GLY A 28 5.98 -15.17 0.41
C GLY A 28 5.91 -14.13 1.53
N GLU A 29 6.76 -13.16 1.44
CA GLU A 29 6.94 -12.09 2.41
C GLU A 29 6.03 -10.87 2.12
N PRO A 30 5.87 -9.94 3.07
CA PRO A 30 5.15 -8.69 2.82
C PRO A 30 5.82 -7.87 1.72
N ILE A 31 4.99 -7.27 0.85
CA ILE A 31 5.40 -6.28 -0.14
C ILE A 31 5.42 -4.91 0.54
N PHE A 32 6.53 -4.20 0.37
CA PHE A 32 6.78 -2.82 0.82
C PHE A 32 8.03 -2.29 0.09
N TYR A 33 8.50 -1.09 0.40
CA TYR A 33 9.59 -0.44 -0.34
C TYR A 33 10.90 -1.26 -0.46
N GLN A 34 11.22 -2.15 0.51
CA GLN A 34 12.40 -3.02 0.47
C GLN A 34 12.16 -4.35 -0.25
N SER A 35 10.93 -4.82 -0.32
CA SER A 35 10.54 -6.07 -0.99
C SER A 35 9.40 -5.77 -1.96
N ARG A 36 9.78 -5.34 -3.16
CA ARG A 36 8.82 -4.75 -4.12
C ARG A 36 8.10 -5.76 -4.98
N ASP A 37 8.68 -6.94 -5.21
CA ASP A 37 8.17 -7.98 -6.10
C ASP A 37 8.04 -9.29 -5.34
N VAL A 38 6.81 -9.75 -5.09
CA VAL A 38 6.53 -11.01 -4.41
C VAL A 38 5.38 -11.74 -5.10
N GLY A 39 5.66 -12.94 -5.62
CA GLY A 39 4.66 -13.75 -6.31
C GLY A 39 4.07 -13.04 -7.52
N CYS A 40 2.77 -12.84 -7.50
CA CYS A 40 2.02 -12.17 -8.57
C CYS A 40 1.90 -10.65 -8.40
N ALA A 41 2.47 -10.07 -7.35
CA ALA A 41 2.25 -8.67 -6.99
C ALA A 41 3.56 -7.86 -6.98
N THR A 42 3.46 -6.61 -7.42
CA THR A 42 4.58 -5.68 -7.56
C THR A 42 4.18 -4.31 -7.01
N LEU A 43 5.05 -3.69 -6.19
CA LEU A 43 4.95 -2.28 -5.83
C LEU A 43 5.42 -1.43 -7.02
N ASP A 44 4.48 -1.01 -7.85
CA ASP A 44 4.75 -0.27 -9.09
C ASP A 44 5.20 1.17 -8.82
N ARG A 45 4.59 1.79 -7.83
CA ARG A 45 4.87 3.16 -7.45
C ARG A 45 5.06 3.25 -5.94
N ASP A 46 6.22 3.75 -5.56
CA ASP A 46 6.66 4.09 -4.22
C ASP A 46 6.89 5.61 -4.20
N ASN A 47 6.10 6.33 -3.42
CA ASN A 47 6.16 7.79 -3.32
C ASN A 47 6.82 8.18 -1.99
N ARG A 48 8.07 8.59 -2.06
CA ARG A 48 8.86 9.01 -0.89
C ARG A 48 8.54 10.43 -0.41
N GLY A 49 7.27 10.82 -0.53
CA GLY A 49 6.79 12.14 -0.13
C GLY A 49 7.34 13.25 -1.05
N PHE A 50 7.70 14.39 -0.46
CA PHE A 50 8.06 15.61 -1.18
C PHE A 50 9.24 15.48 -2.16
N ILE A 51 10.08 14.46 -2.04
CA ILE A 51 11.29 14.26 -2.86
C ILE A 51 10.94 13.83 -4.28
N ASP A 52 9.91 13.01 -4.46
CA ASP A 52 9.56 12.44 -5.76
C ASP A 52 8.59 13.31 -6.57
N THR A 53 8.30 14.52 -6.09
CA THR A 53 7.37 15.45 -6.73
C THR A 53 8.03 16.43 -7.70
N VAL A 54 9.36 16.44 -7.81
CA VAL A 54 10.08 17.36 -8.70
C VAL A 54 10.47 16.67 -10.00
N ILE A 55 9.86 17.10 -11.11
CA ILE A 55 10.22 16.64 -12.46
C ILE A 55 11.08 17.70 -13.13
N LYS A 56 12.22 17.31 -13.69
CA LYS A 56 13.02 18.15 -14.58
C LYS A 56 12.43 18.13 -15.98
N LEU A 57 12.11 19.30 -16.51
CA LEU A 57 11.62 19.48 -17.86
C LEU A 57 12.76 19.51 -18.88
N PRO A 58 12.49 19.25 -20.18
CA PRO A 58 13.50 19.27 -21.23
C PRO A 58 14.22 20.61 -21.40
N ASP A 59 13.61 21.70 -20.98
CA ASP A 59 14.20 23.07 -21.01
C ASP A 59 15.14 23.36 -19.84
N GLY A 60 15.36 22.36 -18.95
CA GLY A 60 16.20 22.48 -17.76
C GLY A 60 15.48 23.05 -16.54
N SER A 61 14.25 23.50 -16.68
CA SER A 61 13.41 23.92 -15.54
C SER A 61 12.91 22.72 -14.73
N SER A 62 12.39 22.98 -13.54
CA SER A 62 11.79 21.97 -12.69
C SER A 62 10.34 22.32 -12.37
N THR A 63 9.47 21.35 -12.43
CA THR A 63 8.07 21.49 -11.98
C THR A 63 7.78 20.50 -10.88
N LYS A 64 6.89 20.90 -9.94
CA LYS A 64 6.35 20.02 -8.93
C LYS A 64 5.13 19.29 -9.47
N VAL A 65 5.18 17.95 -9.42
CA VAL A 65 3.99 17.12 -9.64
C VAL A 65 3.47 16.72 -8.26
N MET A 66 2.39 17.31 -7.85
CA MET A 66 1.73 17.00 -6.58
C MET A 66 0.93 15.71 -6.73
N SER A 67 1.49 14.59 -6.34
CA SER A 67 0.80 13.29 -6.38
C SER A 67 1.31 12.39 -5.28
N ASN A 68 0.64 12.44 -4.13
CA ASN A 68 0.86 11.57 -3.00
C ASN A 68 0.06 10.28 -3.21
N LYS A 69 0.67 9.32 -3.92
CA LYS A 69 0.01 8.06 -4.28
C LYS A 69 1.01 6.92 -4.34
N GLU A 70 0.65 5.79 -3.72
CA GLU A 70 1.35 4.52 -3.87
C GLU A 70 0.46 3.46 -4.53
N THR A 71 1.08 2.52 -5.23
CA THR A 71 0.33 1.53 -6.01
C THR A 71 1.02 0.18 -6.00
N ILE A 72 0.25 -0.87 -5.64
CA ILE A 72 0.61 -2.27 -5.87
C ILE A 72 -0.25 -2.81 -7.01
N ALA A 73 0.38 -3.48 -7.98
CA ALA A 73 -0.31 -4.19 -9.06
C ALA A 73 -0.26 -5.70 -8.85
N ILE A 74 -1.41 -6.38 -8.94
CA ILE A 74 -1.48 -7.85 -9.00
C ILE A 74 -1.60 -8.24 -10.47
N ARG A 75 -0.65 -9.05 -10.97
CA ARG A 75 -0.47 -9.30 -12.41
C ARG A 75 -0.81 -10.72 -12.84
N CYS A 76 -0.98 -11.66 -11.93
CA CYS A 76 -1.40 -13.02 -12.22
C CYS A 76 -2.33 -13.54 -11.12
N ILE A 77 -2.93 -14.69 -11.36
CA ILE A 77 -3.85 -15.31 -10.40
C ILE A 77 -3.03 -16.11 -9.40
N GLU A 78 -3.06 -15.69 -8.16
CA GLU A 78 -2.51 -16.44 -7.03
C GLU A 78 -3.60 -16.54 -5.96
N PRO A 79 -4.36 -17.66 -5.95
CA PRO A 79 -5.47 -17.83 -5.05
C PRO A 79 -5.06 -17.84 -3.59
N GLY A 80 -5.87 -17.21 -2.76
CA GLY A 80 -5.67 -17.13 -1.32
C GLY A 80 -5.87 -15.74 -0.76
N ARG A 81 -5.48 -15.56 0.50
CA ARG A 81 -5.72 -14.37 1.29
C ARG A 81 -4.66 -13.31 1.07
N TYR A 82 -5.10 -12.11 0.78
CA TYR A 82 -4.31 -10.89 0.74
C TYR A 82 -4.74 -9.97 1.88
N ASP A 83 -3.77 -9.34 2.55
CA ASP A 83 -4.02 -8.33 3.59
C ASP A 83 -3.32 -7.04 3.18
N MET A 84 -4.03 -5.90 3.18
CA MET A 84 -3.52 -4.58 2.80
C MET A 84 -3.50 -3.66 4.01
N ALA A 85 -2.41 -2.93 4.19
CA ALA A 85 -2.24 -1.95 5.25
C ALA A 85 -1.63 -0.64 4.72
N ALA A 86 -1.87 0.45 5.46
CA ALA A 86 -1.23 1.74 5.29
C ALA A 86 -0.28 1.99 6.46
N ASN A 87 0.93 2.44 6.17
CA ASN A 87 1.93 2.81 7.17
C ASN A 87 2.36 4.26 6.99
N LEU A 88 2.39 5.05 8.06
CA LEU A 88 3.01 6.37 8.03
C LEU A 88 4.51 6.21 8.33
N TYR A 89 5.32 6.14 7.29
CA TYR A 89 6.75 5.95 7.41
C TYR A 89 7.47 7.20 7.95
N ALA A 90 7.13 8.38 7.41
CA ALA A 90 7.71 9.64 7.83
C ALA A 90 6.75 10.82 7.68
N TYR A 91 6.94 11.84 8.51
CA TYR A 91 6.29 13.14 8.41
C TYR A 91 7.33 14.23 8.65
N ARG A 92 7.64 15.03 7.63
CA ARG A 92 8.80 15.91 7.64
C ARG A 92 8.54 17.28 8.26
N LEU A 93 7.28 17.67 8.40
CA LEU A 93 6.94 18.87 9.15
C LEU A 93 7.16 18.61 10.65
N ASN A 94 7.92 19.48 11.32
CA ASN A 94 8.16 19.48 12.77
C ASN A 94 9.15 18.43 13.33
N ASN A 95 10.02 17.82 12.51
CA ASN A 95 11.03 16.85 12.99
C ASN A 95 10.47 15.73 13.89
N LEU A 96 9.28 15.24 13.55
CA LEU A 96 8.65 14.17 14.32
C LEU A 96 9.43 12.86 14.18
N THR A 97 9.64 12.18 15.30
CA THR A 97 10.33 10.90 15.36
C THR A 97 9.36 9.74 15.41
N GLN A 98 9.82 8.57 14.99
CA GLN A 98 9.03 7.35 14.99
C GLN A 98 8.55 7.03 16.43
N GLY A 99 7.24 6.77 16.56
CA GLY A 99 6.61 6.40 17.82
C GLY A 99 6.09 7.58 18.66
N ASP A 100 6.44 8.82 18.33
CA ASP A 100 5.82 9.97 18.95
C ASP A 100 4.36 10.06 18.53
N ARG A 101 3.46 9.99 19.51
CA ARG A 101 2.01 10.10 19.25
C ARG A 101 1.64 11.56 19.11
N HIS A 102 1.21 11.91 17.91
CA HIS A 102 0.67 13.21 17.56
C HIS A 102 -0.62 12.96 16.79
N ASP A 103 -1.66 13.69 17.07
CA ASP A 103 -2.91 13.64 16.32
C ASP A 103 -2.70 14.34 14.96
N LEU A 104 -1.92 13.70 14.06
CA LEU A 104 -1.56 14.26 12.76
C LEU A 104 -2.77 14.35 11.83
N GLY A 105 -3.72 13.43 11.97
CA GLY A 105 -4.96 13.41 11.20
C GLY A 105 -4.76 13.23 9.70
N ILE A 106 -3.73 12.49 9.27
CA ILE A 106 -3.44 12.27 7.86
C ILE A 106 -4.48 11.32 7.26
N LYS A 107 -5.36 11.87 6.43
CA LYS A 107 -6.37 11.09 5.73
C LYS A 107 -5.76 10.40 4.53
N VAL A 108 -5.96 9.09 4.44
CA VAL A 108 -5.50 8.23 3.35
C VAL A 108 -6.70 7.54 2.73
N HIS A 109 -6.90 7.75 1.45
CA HIS A 109 -7.90 7.05 0.65
C HIS A 109 -7.28 5.75 0.10
N ALA A 110 -7.87 4.62 0.46
CA ALA A 110 -7.46 3.30 0.00
C ALA A 110 -8.47 2.76 -1.00
N GLU A 111 -8.01 2.26 -2.12
CA GLU A 111 -8.87 1.72 -3.19
C GLU A 111 -8.31 0.43 -3.77
N ILE A 112 -9.20 -0.49 -4.16
CA ILE A 112 -8.88 -1.65 -5.00
C ILE A 112 -9.73 -1.54 -6.27
N VAL A 113 -9.04 -1.53 -7.43
CA VAL A 113 -9.67 -1.48 -8.74
C VAL A 113 -9.35 -2.75 -9.51
N ARG A 114 -10.38 -3.46 -9.99
CA ARG A 114 -10.24 -4.50 -10.99
C ARG A 114 -9.98 -3.86 -12.34
N LEU A 115 -8.98 -4.35 -13.09
CA LEU A 115 -8.64 -3.84 -14.42
C LEU A 115 -9.04 -4.77 -15.55
N ASN A 116 -9.23 -6.06 -15.27
CA ASN A 116 -9.57 -7.07 -16.25
C ASN A 116 -10.69 -7.99 -15.71
N PRO A 117 -11.69 -8.36 -16.53
CA PRO A 117 -11.89 -7.96 -17.93
C PRO A 117 -12.34 -6.50 -18.10
N ASN A 118 -12.95 -5.89 -17.09
CA ASN A 118 -13.44 -4.52 -17.11
C ASN A 118 -12.87 -3.73 -15.93
N VAL A 119 -12.68 -2.43 -16.14
CA VAL A 119 -12.27 -1.52 -15.05
C VAL A 119 -13.46 -1.29 -14.12
N GLU A 120 -13.30 -1.68 -12.86
CA GLU A 120 -14.34 -1.59 -11.84
C GLU A 120 -13.72 -1.37 -10.45
N PRO A 121 -14.11 -0.33 -9.72
CA PRO A 121 -13.77 -0.19 -8.32
C PRO A 121 -14.48 -1.29 -7.51
N VAL A 122 -13.73 -2.06 -6.73
CA VAL A 122 -14.27 -3.16 -5.92
C VAL A 122 -14.21 -2.89 -4.43
N PHE A 123 -13.39 -1.91 -4.02
CA PHE A 123 -13.27 -1.47 -2.63
C PHE A 123 -12.79 -0.03 -2.59
N ALA A 124 -13.32 0.75 -1.64
CA ALA A 124 -12.81 2.06 -1.27
C ALA A 124 -13.07 2.33 0.23
N LYS A 125 -12.09 2.91 0.92
CA LYS A 125 -12.19 3.28 2.33
C LYS A 125 -11.19 4.39 2.67
N ASP A 126 -11.60 5.32 3.51
CA ASP A 126 -10.72 6.29 4.12
C ASP A 126 -10.23 5.78 5.47
N VAL A 127 -8.95 5.94 5.74
CA VAL A 127 -8.33 5.71 7.05
C VAL A 127 -7.57 6.96 7.47
N THR A 128 -7.31 7.11 8.78
CA THR A 128 -6.56 8.23 9.32
C THR A 128 -5.33 7.73 10.05
N LEU A 129 -4.17 8.28 9.72
CA LEU A 129 -2.89 7.99 10.38
C LEU A 129 -2.52 9.17 11.27
N ASP A 130 -2.23 8.90 12.54
CA ASP A 130 -2.05 9.93 13.57
C ASP A 130 -0.63 10.09 14.09
N TRP A 131 0.26 9.10 13.88
CA TRP A 131 1.67 9.20 14.30
C TRP A 131 2.63 8.48 13.36
N VAL A 132 3.88 8.93 13.33
CA VAL A 132 4.95 8.30 12.53
C VAL A 132 5.25 6.90 13.04
N GLY A 133 5.21 5.91 12.13
CA GLY A 133 5.33 4.48 12.44
C GLY A 133 3.99 3.77 12.65
N GLU A 134 2.86 4.50 12.64
CA GLU A 134 1.54 3.87 12.68
C GLU A 134 1.29 3.01 11.46
N THR A 135 0.75 1.82 11.69
CA THR A 135 0.27 0.93 10.64
C THR A 135 -1.18 0.56 10.89
N ILE A 136 -2.03 0.83 9.93
CA ILE A 136 -3.46 0.48 9.96
C ILE A 136 -3.73 -0.58 8.90
N ASN A 137 -4.27 -1.73 9.31
CA ASN A 137 -4.79 -2.72 8.38
C ASN A 137 -6.08 -2.18 7.74
N VAL A 138 -6.11 -2.10 6.42
CA VAL A 138 -7.18 -1.44 5.66
C VAL A 138 -8.27 -2.40 5.29
N VAL A 139 -7.90 -3.51 4.63
CA VAL A 139 -8.80 -4.51 4.09
C VAL A 139 -8.07 -5.83 3.89
N SER A 140 -8.82 -6.93 3.95
CA SER A 140 -8.41 -8.22 3.43
C SER A 140 -9.31 -8.64 2.30
N PHE A 141 -8.81 -9.50 1.42
CA PHE A 141 -9.61 -10.16 0.39
C PHE A 141 -9.05 -11.54 0.06
N ASP A 142 -9.93 -12.43 -0.35
CA ASP A 142 -9.58 -13.75 -0.83
C ASP A 142 -9.74 -13.78 -2.36
N MET A 143 -8.66 -14.12 -3.07
CA MET A 143 -8.69 -14.32 -4.52
C MET A 143 -9.00 -15.77 -4.84
N ALA A 144 -9.96 -16.01 -5.72
CA ALA A 144 -10.32 -17.32 -6.22
C ALA A 144 -9.51 -17.70 -7.48
N GLN A 145 -9.66 -18.95 -7.94
CA GLN A 145 -8.98 -19.49 -9.14
C GLN A 145 -9.43 -18.79 -10.44
N ASP A 146 -10.59 -18.18 -10.45
CA ASP A 146 -11.14 -17.43 -11.59
C ASP A 146 -10.77 -15.94 -11.56
N ALA A 147 -9.85 -15.55 -10.66
CA ALA A 147 -9.44 -14.18 -10.38
C ALA A 147 -10.51 -13.30 -9.71
N SER A 148 -11.67 -13.80 -9.36
CA SER A 148 -12.61 -13.04 -8.55
C SER A 148 -12.07 -12.83 -7.14
N ILE A 149 -12.46 -11.72 -6.48
CA ILE A 149 -12.09 -11.43 -5.09
C ILE A 149 -13.33 -11.30 -4.21
N SER A 150 -13.22 -11.79 -2.98
CA SER A 150 -14.20 -11.60 -1.92
C SER A 150 -13.57 -10.78 -0.79
N LEU A 151 -14.18 -9.64 -0.48
CA LEU A 151 -13.71 -8.76 0.60
C LEU A 151 -13.93 -9.42 1.96
N ALA A 152 -13.03 -9.12 2.89
CA ALA A 152 -13.10 -9.57 4.27
C ALA A 152 -12.53 -8.51 5.22
N ASP A 153 -12.88 -8.61 6.49
CA ASP A 153 -12.32 -7.74 7.51
C ASP A 153 -10.79 -7.94 7.62
N PRO A 154 -10.05 -6.84 7.80
CA PRO A 154 -8.62 -6.91 7.99
C PRO A 154 -8.28 -7.60 9.31
N PRO A 155 -7.09 -8.22 9.45
CA PRO A 155 -6.65 -8.79 10.70
C PRO A 155 -6.49 -7.70 11.77
N LEU A 156 -6.70 -8.06 13.03
CA LEU A 156 -6.42 -7.17 14.17
C LEU A 156 -4.92 -6.98 14.38
N GLU A 157 -4.14 -8.01 14.03
CA GLU A 157 -2.68 -8.01 14.17
C GLU A 157 -2.01 -7.32 12.97
N PRO A 158 -0.87 -6.64 13.18
CA PRO A 158 -0.08 -6.09 12.08
C PRO A 158 0.31 -7.18 11.06
N ILE A 159 0.35 -6.80 9.77
CA ILE A 159 0.74 -7.69 8.66
C ILE A 159 2.08 -8.38 8.93
N THR A 160 3.05 -7.65 9.49
CA THR A 160 4.38 -8.18 9.83
C THR A 160 4.31 -9.27 10.90
N ALA A 161 3.48 -9.10 11.94
CA ALA A 161 3.27 -10.11 12.97
C ALA A 161 2.63 -11.38 12.37
N LYS A 162 1.62 -11.21 11.52
CA LYS A 162 0.97 -12.31 10.80
C LYS A 162 1.96 -13.08 9.91
N TYR A 163 2.86 -12.38 9.22
CA TYR A 163 3.92 -13.01 8.44
C TYR A 163 4.86 -13.84 9.31
N GLN A 164 5.32 -13.31 10.45
CA GLN A 164 6.17 -14.06 11.38
C GLN A 164 5.49 -15.32 11.90
N GLN A 165 4.20 -15.28 12.18
CA GLN A 165 3.43 -16.46 12.59
C GLN A 165 3.36 -17.51 11.46
N ARG A 166 3.13 -17.10 10.20
CA ARG A 166 3.18 -18.01 9.05
C ARG A 166 4.55 -18.69 8.93
N LYS A 167 5.63 -17.89 9.03
CA LYS A 167 7.01 -18.39 8.98
C LYS A 167 7.29 -19.41 10.09
N ALA A 168 6.85 -19.14 11.32
CA ALA A 168 7.01 -20.04 12.45
C ALA A 168 6.26 -21.38 12.26
N ARG A 169 5.16 -21.38 11.50
CA ARG A 169 4.39 -22.59 11.15
C ARG A 169 4.89 -23.31 9.89
N GLY A 170 5.93 -22.76 9.22
CA GLY A 170 6.44 -23.31 7.98
C GLY A 170 5.51 -23.14 6.77
N GLU A 171 4.58 -22.17 6.82
CA GLU A 171 3.58 -21.90 5.77
C GLU A 171 4.11 -20.95 4.67
N THR A 172 5.30 -20.38 4.84
CA THR A 172 5.96 -19.57 3.80
C THR A 172 6.95 -20.42 3.04
N PRO A 173 6.84 -20.53 1.71
CA PRO A 173 7.85 -21.16 0.88
C PRO A 173 9.13 -20.31 0.83
#